data_a09aaa6871138c70a1cbe1d0fedc6945
#
_entry.id   a09aaa6871138c70a1cbe1d0fedc6945
#
_cell.length_a   1.000
_cell.length_b   1.000
_cell.length_c   1.000
_cell.angle_alpha   90.00
_cell.angle_beta   90.00
_cell.angle_gamma   90.00
#
_symmetry.space_group_name_H-M   'P 1'
#
loop_
_entity.id
_entity.type
_entity.pdbx_description
1 polymer ?
#
loop_
_entity_poly.entity_id
_entity_poly.type
_entity_poly.pdbx_seq_one_letter_code
_entity_poly.pdbx_strand_id
1 'polypeptide(L)'
;MSVLGELQPNKVFKYFEEICSIPHGSRNLQQISDYLVDFAKAHELKYRQDEDLNVIIWKDGSKGYEASEPVILQGHMDMVAVKEADCDKDMEKEGLDLEINGDYISAKGTSLGGDDGIAVAYTLAVLDDEEMAHPPIEAIFTVNEEIGMLGAATIDVSDLKGRLFMNMDSEDEGVFTVSCAGGASVICKIPYETETVNASVIEIKMDGFTGGHSGVEIIKGRMNANCAMARVLLNLFNEVEMQLVSVNGGEKDNAIAKFSEAAVAVLPEELETAKQIIEETFGEIKEEYKVTDPDAKLTVNVKEPANVETFTEDTTFAVVTAMVHMPDGVQRMNPEIEGLVQTSLNMGILTTESSEVQMTFAVRSSSETEKQYLIDKLTSLTETLGGDVEIAGPYPGWEYKADSRLRQVMVDVYKDLYNGEEPVVEGIHAGLECGIFASKLPGLDAVSFGPQMEHIHTTKEVLSISSTERTWKLVVKTLAALK
;
A
#
# COMPACT_ATOMS: atom_id res chain seq x y z
N MET A 1 6.57 36.28 -8.77
CA MET A 1 7.53 36.42 -7.66
C MET A 1 7.61 35.04 -7.01
N SER A 2 8.81 34.61 -6.66
CA SER A 2 8.99 33.35 -5.94
C SER A 2 8.27 33.41 -4.59
N VAL A 3 7.53 32.37 -4.23
CA VAL A 3 6.81 32.24 -2.97
C VAL A 3 7.75 31.70 -1.90
N LEU A 4 8.64 30.76 -2.28
CA LEU A 4 9.53 30.04 -1.36
C LEU A 4 10.95 30.59 -1.32
N GLY A 5 11.29 31.61 -2.12
CA GLY A 5 12.64 32.08 -2.36
C GLY A 5 13.44 32.59 -1.15
N GLU A 6 12.77 32.95 -0.06
CA GLU A 6 13.42 33.39 1.19
C GLU A 6 13.65 32.26 2.19
N LEU A 7 13.13 31.04 1.91
CA LEU A 7 13.22 29.88 2.81
C LEU A 7 14.62 29.24 2.74
N GLN A 8 14.97 28.55 3.82
CA GLN A 8 16.20 27.77 3.93
C GLN A 8 15.86 26.29 4.17
N PRO A 9 16.56 25.34 3.52
CA PRO A 9 17.68 25.54 2.58
C PRO A 9 17.19 26.05 1.20
N ASN A 10 17.79 27.14 0.74
CA ASN A 10 17.32 27.87 -0.43
C ASN A 10 17.29 27.01 -1.71
N LYS A 11 18.32 26.16 -1.97
CA LYS A 11 18.34 25.30 -3.15
C LYS A 11 17.18 24.29 -3.15
N VAL A 12 16.86 23.69 -2.02
CA VAL A 12 15.76 22.72 -1.91
C VAL A 12 14.42 23.39 -2.21
N PHE A 13 14.12 24.51 -1.56
CA PHE A 13 12.85 25.21 -1.79
C PHE A 13 12.76 25.82 -3.17
N LYS A 14 13.88 26.23 -3.78
CA LYS A 14 13.93 26.64 -5.18
C LYS A 14 13.49 25.52 -6.10
N TYR A 15 14.09 24.34 -5.99
CA TYR A 15 13.75 23.19 -6.82
C TYR A 15 12.32 22.70 -6.56
N PHE A 16 11.89 22.68 -5.30
CA PHE A 16 10.51 22.34 -4.97
C PHE A 16 9.49 23.30 -5.62
N GLU A 17 9.73 24.61 -5.57
CA GLU A 17 8.87 25.60 -6.26
C GLU A 17 8.90 25.42 -7.77
N GLU A 18 10.05 25.11 -8.38
CA GLU A 18 10.17 24.83 -9.81
C GLU A 18 9.35 23.57 -10.19
N ILE A 19 9.45 22.47 -9.42
CA ILE A 19 8.67 21.24 -9.60
C ILE A 19 7.17 21.54 -9.50
N CYS A 20 6.72 22.22 -8.46
CA CYS A 20 5.32 22.62 -8.28
C CYS A 20 4.78 23.50 -9.41
N SER A 21 5.65 24.20 -10.15
CA SER A 21 5.25 25.00 -11.31
C SER A 21 4.95 24.16 -12.55
N ILE A 22 5.30 22.88 -12.56
CA ILE A 22 5.11 21.92 -13.65
C ILE A 22 3.93 21.01 -13.29
N PRO A 23 2.90 20.86 -14.15
CA PRO A 23 1.86 19.85 -13.92
C PRO A 23 2.46 18.45 -14.06
N HIS A 24 2.37 17.65 -12.98
CA HIS A 24 3.03 16.33 -12.88
C HIS A 24 2.18 15.29 -12.14
N GLY A 25 0.87 15.35 -12.25
CA GLY A 25 0.00 14.26 -11.79
C GLY A 25 0.32 12.94 -12.49
N SER A 26 0.10 11.80 -11.82
CA SER A 26 0.33 10.46 -12.42
C SER A 26 -0.25 10.38 -13.84
N ARG A 27 0.48 9.76 -14.75
CA ARG A 27 0.25 9.68 -16.22
C ARG A 27 0.52 10.97 -17.00
N ASN A 28 0.73 12.13 -16.38
CA ASN A 28 1.04 13.40 -17.01
C ASN A 28 2.48 13.84 -16.74
N LEU A 29 3.47 13.07 -17.19
CA LEU A 29 4.84 13.09 -16.67
C LEU A 29 5.89 13.63 -17.64
N GLN A 30 5.53 13.86 -18.90
CA GLN A 30 6.50 14.28 -19.92
C GLN A 30 7.25 15.55 -19.53
N GLN A 31 6.53 16.56 -19.02
CA GLN A 31 7.13 17.86 -18.71
C GLN A 31 8.10 17.78 -17.53
N ILE A 32 7.76 17.04 -16.46
CA ILE A 32 8.62 16.90 -15.29
C ILE A 32 9.84 16.03 -15.62
N SER A 33 9.67 14.95 -16.38
CA SER A 33 10.76 14.12 -16.84
C SER A 33 11.74 14.89 -17.73
N ASP A 34 11.24 15.68 -18.67
CA ASP A 34 12.06 16.55 -19.53
C ASP A 34 12.79 17.64 -18.72
N TYR A 35 12.15 18.19 -17.68
CA TYR A 35 12.77 19.16 -16.76
C TYR A 35 14.00 18.53 -16.07
N LEU A 36 13.91 17.26 -15.58
CA LEU A 36 15.03 16.55 -14.97
C LEU A 36 16.17 16.29 -15.97
N VAL A 37 15.82 15.95 -17.21
CA VAL A 37 16.80 15.79 -18.29
C VAL A 37 17.50 17.12 -18.61
N ASP A 38 16.76 18.22 -18.68
CA ASP A 38 17.32 19.55 -18.96
C ASP A 38 18.17 20.06 -17.78
N PHE A 39 17.77 19.75 -16.54
CA PHE A 39 18.62 19.95 -15.37
C PHE A 39 19.95 19.21 -15.51
N ALA A 40 19.94 17.92 -15.83
CA ALA A 40 21.16 17.14 -16.00
C ALA A 40 22.10 17.71 -17.08
N LYS A 41 21.54 18.14 -18.22
CA LYS A 41 22.27 18.80 -19.30
C LYS A 41 22.90 20.13 -18.85
N ALA A 42 22.13 20.96 -18.11
CA ALA A 42 22.59 22.26 -17.64
C ALA A 42 23.77 22.15 -16.64
N HIS A 43 23.81 21.05 -15.86
CA HIS A 43 24.86 20.74 -14.91
C HIS A 43 25.96 19.79 -15.46
N GLU A 44 25.95 19.50 -16.77
CA GLU A 44 26.90 18.60 -17.45
C GLU A 44 26.96 17.20 -16.81
N LEU A 45 25.87 16.74 -16.22
CA LEU A 45 25.77 15.43 -15.57
C LEU A 45 25.38 14.33 -16.58
N LYS A 46 25.90 13.12 -16.36
CA LYS A 46 25.44 11.94 -17.10
C LYS A 46 24.01 11.63 -16.70
N TYR A 47 23.16 11.31 -17.68
CA TYR A 47 21.76 10.94 -17.41
C TYR A 47 21.29 9.84 -18.38
N ARG A 48 20.17 9.24 -18.02
CA ARG A 48 19.36 8.35 -18.88
C ARG A 48 17.89 8.62 -18.57
N GLN A 49 17.10 8.83 -19.61
CA GLN A 49 15.65 8.80 -19.59
C GLN A 49 15.20 7.56 -20.35
N ASP A 50 14.30 6.76 -19.80
CA ASP A 50 13.77 5.57 -20.45
C ASP A 50 12.46 5.88 -21.22
N GLU A 51 11.89 4.85 -21.85
CA GLU A 51 10.66 4.98 -22.65
C GLU A 51 9.42 5.25 -21.78
N ASP A 52 9.46 4.87 -20.51
CA ASP A 52 8.40 5.12 -19.52
C ASP A 52 8.56 6.48 -18.81
N LEU A 53 9.60 7.25 -19.17
CA LEU A 53 9.93 8.57 -18.62
C LEU A 53 10.62 8.55 -17.24
N ASN A 54 11.04 7.39 -16.72
CA ASN A 54 11.93 7.38 -15.57
C ASN A 54 13.27 8.05 -15.91
N VAL A 55 13.88 8.72 -14.94
CA VAL A 55 15.17 9.38 -15.14
C VAL A 55 16.19 8.91 -14.12
N ILE A 56 17.40 8.60 -14.59
CA ILE A 56 18.58 8.36 -13.74
C ILE A 56 19.63 9.40 -14.06
N ILE A 57 20.19 10.02 -13.01
CA ILE A 57 21.27 11.02 -13.14
C ILE A 57 22.45 10.56 -12.28
N TRP A 58 23.66 10.63 -12.82
CA TRP A 58 24.91 10.26 -12.13
C TRP A 58 25.75 11.49 -11.84
N LYS A 59 26.30 11.54 -10.63
CA LYS A 59 27.29 12.53 -10.21
C LYS A 59 28.51 11.84 -9.60
N ASP A 60 29.71 12.23 -10.02
CA ASP A 60 30.96 11.70 -9.46
C ASP A 60 31.11 12.11 -7.98
N GLY A 61 31.82 11.30 -7.20
CA GLY A 61 32.10 11.62 -5.80
C GLY A 61 32.90 12.90 -5.63
N SER A 62 32.59 13.69 -4.61
CA SER A 62 33.35 14.87 -4.27
C SER A 62 34.81 14.54 -3.88
N LYS A 63 35.66 15.55 -3.83
CA LYS A 63 37.10 15.37 -3.52
C LYS A 63 37.33 14.54 -2.25
N GLY A 64 37.98 13.39 -2.42
CA GLY A 64 38.29 12.44 -1.35
C GLY A 64 37.22 11.40 -1.11
N TYR A 65 36.17 11.36 -1.94
CA TYR A 65 35.09 10.38 -1.94
C TYR A 65 34.97 9.61 -3.29
N GLU A 66 35.88 9.85 -4.23
CA GLU A 66 35.82 9.33 -5.59
C GLU A 66 35.84 7.79 -5.66
N ALA A 67 36.42 7.15 -4.64
CA ALA A 67 36.50 5.70 -4.51
C ALA A 67 35.50 5.11 -3.50
N SER A 68 34.64 5.92 -2.91
CA SER A 68 33.60 5.45 -1.99
C SER A 68 32.52 4.66 -2.75
N GLU A 69 31.81 3.80 -2.03
CA GLU A 69 30.65 3.11 -2.56
C GLU A 69 29.59 4.12 -3.02
N PRO A 70 29.04 4.02 -4.24
CA PRO A 70 27.98 4.92 -4.68
C PRO A 70 26.75 4.84 -3.80
N VAL A 71 26.10 5.98 -3.58
CA VAL A 71 24.82 6.07 -2.89
C VAL A 71 23.71 6.33 -3.90
N ILE A 72 22.64 5.57 -3.79
CA ILE A 72 21.42 5.79 -4.57
C ILE A 72 20.51 6.74 -3.78
N LEU A 73 20.11 7.85 -4.40
CA LEU A 73 19.05 8.73 -3.92
C LEU A 73 17.80 8.48 -4.79
N GLN A 74 16.66 8.22 -4.17
CA GLN A 74 15.48 7.88 -4.93
C GLN A 74 14.24 8.60 -4.38
N GLY A 75 13.38 9.01 -5.30
CA GLY A 75 12.03 9.52 -5.08
C GLY A 75 11.23 9.45 -6.37
N HIS A 76 9.90 9.53 -6.27
CA HIS A 76 9.04 9.55 -7.44
C HIS A 76 8.71 10.99 -7.87
N MET A 77 8.48 11.18 -9.19
CA MET A 77 8.25 12.51 -9.74
C MET A 77 6.78 12.84 -9.98
N ASP A 78 5.89 11.87 -9.84
CA ASP A 78 4.45 12.09 -9.94
C ASP A 78 3.83 12.46 -8.60
N MET A 79 2.59 12.89 -8.64
CA MET A 79 1.80 13.22 -7.46
C MET A 79 0.34 12.81 -7.65
N VAL A 80 -0.39 12.62 -6.56
CA VAL A 80 -1.85 12.53 -6.58
C VAL A 80 -2.42 13.94 -6.87
N ALA A 81 -2.85 14.15 -8.09
CA ALA A 81 -3.38 15.44 -8.55
C ALA A 81 -4.89 15.55 -8.28
N VAL A 82 -5.27 16.05 -7.11
CA VAL A 82 -6.66 16.30 -6.70
C VAL A 82 -6.91 17.78 -6.45
N LYS A 83 -8.18 18.22 -6.63
CA LYS A 83 -8.59 19.61 -6.40
C LYS A 83 -9.96 19.70 -5.73
N GLU A 84 -10.21 20.81 -5.06
CA GLU A 84 -11.52 21.12 -4.51
C GLU A 84 -12.57 21.34 -5.61
N ALA A 85 -13.84 21.11 -5.27
CA ALA A 85 -14.92 21.15 -6.25
C ALA A 85 -15.13 22.54 -6.88
N ASP A 86 -14.77 23.59 -6.18
CA ASP A 86 -14.85 24.99 -6.60
C ASP A 86 -13.52 25.56 -7.14
N CYS A 87 -12.49 24.73 -7.26
CA CYS A 87 -11.21 25.12 -7.86
C CYS A 87 -11.27 24.97 -9.38
N ASP A 88 -11.05 26.07 -10.11
CA ASP A 88 -11.09 26.12 -11.58
C ASP A 88 -9.79 25.64 -12.24
N LYS A 89 -8.71 25.36 -11.47
CA LYS A 89 -7.39 24.98 -12.00
C LYS A 89 -7.46 23.71 -12.87
N ASP A 90 -6.80 23.75 -14.01
CA ASP A 90 -6.56 22.57 -14.87
C ASP A 90 -5.26 21.88 -14.43
N MET A 91 -5.38 20.86 -13.58
CA MET A 91 -4.24 20.12 -13.01
C MET A 91 -3.39 19.38 -14.06
N GLU A 92 -3.87 19.25 -15.30
CA GLU A 92 -3.09 18.65 -16.38
C GLU A 92 -2.21 19.67 -17.13
N LYS A 93 -2.47 20.98 -16.97
CA LYS A 93 -1.79 22.03 -17.74
C LYS A 93 -1.17 23.14 -16.92
N GLU A 94 -1.63 23.32 -15.70
CA GLU A 94 -1.24 24.45 -14.86
C GLU A 94 -0.48 23.94 -13.62
N GLY A 95 0.61 24.65 -13.29
CA GLY A 95 1.34 24.41 -12.03
C GLY A 95 0.52 24.84 -10.81
N LEU A 96 1.02 24.54 -9.63
CA LEU A 96 0.35 24.77 -8.35
C LEU A 96 0.50 26.23 -7.89
N ASP A 97 -0.50 26.76 -7.19
CA ASP A 97 -0.45 28.08 -6.54
C ASP A 97 -0.03 27.91 -5.07
N LEU A 98 1.27 27.95 -4.83
CA LEU A 98 1.83 27.76 -3.49
C LEU A 98 1.46 28.89 -2.54
N GLU A 99 1.30 28.55 -1.26
CA GLU A 99 1.17 29.49 -0.15
C GLU A 99 1.91 28.99 1.10
N ILE A 100 2.29 29.94 1.95
CA ILE A 100 2.92 29.66 3.24
C ILE A 100 1.97 30.05 4.36
N ASN A 101 1.73 29.12 5.29
CA ASN A 101 0.91 29.34 6.46
C ASN A 101 1.67 28.85 7.73
N GLY A 102 2.30 29.79 8.40
CA GLY A 102 3.19 29.47 9.56
C GLY A 102 4.40 28.65 9.14
N ASP A 103 4.52 27.45 9.68
CA ASP A 103 5.60 26.49 9.34
C ASP A 103 5.25 25.57 8.16
N TYR A 104 4.13 25.79 7.49
CA TYR A 104 3.64 24.90 6.46
C TYR A 104 3.55 25.54 5.09
N ILE A 105 3.92 24.77 4.07
CA ILE A 105 3.65 25.05 2.65
C ILE A 105 2.42 24.25 2.24
N SER A 106 1.52 24.84 1.49
CA SER A 106 0.35 24.21 0.86
C SER A 106 0.12 24.77 -0.56
N ALA A 107 -0.83 24.18 -1.29
CA ALA A 107 -1.29 24.69 -2.57
C ALA A 107 -2.77 25.05 -2.47
N LYS A 108 -3.16 26.19 -3.12
CA LYS A 108 -4.53 26.72 -3.02
C LYS A 108 -5.53 25.86 -3.76
N GLY A 109 -6.41 25.21 -3.03
CA GLY A 109 -7.51 24.41 -3.58
C GLY A 109 -7.09 23.13 -4.29
N THR A 110 -5.83 22.69 -4.13
CA THR A 110 -5.29 21.47 -4.73
C THR A 110 -4.41 20.72 -3.75
N SER A 111 -4.06 19.46 -4.03
CA SER A 111 -2.92 18.78 -3.41
C SER A 111 -1.62 19.55 -3.68
N LEU A 112 -0.61 19.34 -2.85
CA LEU A 112 0.68 20.03 -2.92
C LEU A 112 1.73 19.27 -3.74
N GLY A 113 1.69 17.92 -3.72
CA GLY A 113 2.75 17.10 -4.28
C GLY A 113 4.06 17.22 -3.48
N GLY A 114 3.95 17.41 -2.17
CA GLY A 114 5.07 17.26 -1.25
C GLY A 114 5.58 15.82 -1.28
N ASP A 115 4.66 14.89 -1.31
CA ASP A 115 4.80 13.48 -1.64
C ASP A 115 4.76 13.33 -3.18
N ASP A 116 5.89 13.05 -3.88
CA ASP A 116 7.25 12.98 -3.36
C ASP A 116 8.17 14.04 -4.01
N GLY A 117 7.58 15.18 -4.40
CA GLY A 117 8.30 16.32 -5.01
C GLY A 117 9.42 16.85 -4.13
N ILE A 118 9.34 16.66 -2.78
CA ILE A 118 10.40 17.08 -1.87
C ILE A 118 11.65 16.21 -1.98
N ALA A 119 11.51 14.89 -2.21
CA ALA A 119 12.65 14.01 -2.50
C ALA A 119 13.36 14.39 -3.79
N VAL A 120 12.57 14.71 -4.83
CA VAL A 120 13.11 15.23 -6.09
C VAL A 120 13.91 16.50 -5.82
N ALA A 121 13.36 17.45 -5.05
CA ALA A 121 14.02 18.71 -4.71
C ALA A 121 15.30 18.51 -3.90
N TYR A 122 15.32 17.63 -2.89
CA TYR A 122 16.53 17.27 -2.15
C TYR A 122 17.60 16.69 -3.08
N THR A 123 17.20 15.77 -3.94
CA THR A 123 18.13 15.11 -4.87
C THR A 123 18.73 16.11 -5.86
N LEU A 124 17.92 17.02 -6.44
CA LEU A 124 18.43 18.09 -7.30
C LEU A 124 19.37 19.04 -6.56
N ALA A 125 19.08 19.36 -5.30
CA ALA A 125 19.94 20.20 -4.49
C ALA A 125 21.30 19.54 -4.20
N VAL A 126 21.34 18.20 -3.99
CA VAL A 126 22.59 17.42 -3.89
C VAL A 126 23.36 17.43 -5.22
N LEU A 127 22.65 17.22 -6.33
CA LEU A 127 23.26 17.19 -7.66
C LEU A 127 23.85 18.56 -8.09
N ASP A 128 23.21 19.67 -7.68
CA ASP A 128 23.66 21.04 -7.96
C ASP A 128 24.76 21.54 -7.01
N ASP A 129 25.08 20.83 -5.91
CA ASP A 129 26.02 21.32 -4.93
C ASP A 129 27.45 20.88 -5.26
N GLU A 130 28.36 21.85 -5.53
CA GLU A 130 29.76 21.58 -5.85
C GLU A 130 30.68 21.52 -4.61
N GLU A 131 30.21 21.97 -3.45
CA GLU A 131 31.03 22.09 -2.23
C GLU A 131 30.76 20.97 -1.22
N MET A 132 29.60 20.33 -1.31
CA MET A 132 29.17 19.29 -0.38
C MET A 132 30.05 18.03 -0.50
N ALA A 133 30.42 17.45 0.64
CA ALA A 133 31.13 16.17 0.71
C ALA A 133 30.11 15.01 0.49
N HIS A 134 30.32 14.21 -0.56
CA HIS A 134 29.44 13.09 -0.89
C HIS A 134 30.15 11.99 -1.69
N PRO A 135 29.79 10.71 -1.53
CA PRO A 135 30.15 9.62 -2.43
C PRO A 135 29.64 9.86 -3.86
N PRO A 136 30.02 9.04 -4.85
CA PRO A 136 29.31 9.04 -6.14
C PRO A 136 27.82 8.87 -5.91
N ILE A 137 26.99 9.65 -6.62
CA ILE A 137 25.53 9.62 -6.52
C ILE A 137 24.94 8.99 -7.77
N GLU A 138 23.97 8.09 -7.55
CA GLU A 138 23.09 7.52 -8.56
C GLU A 138 21.67 7.95 -8.21
N ALA A 139 21.18 9.03 -8.82
CA ALA A 139 19.87 9.58 -8.52
C ALA A 139 18.80 8.92 -9.40
N ILE A 140 17.78 8.34 -8.81
CA ILE A 140 16.67 7.68 -9.50
C ILE A 140 15.40 8.50 -9.27
N PHE A 141 14.73 8.84 -10.36
CA PHE A 141 13.42 9.49 -10.35
C PHE A 141 12.44 8.58 -11.09
N THR A 142 11.50 8.01 -10.36
CA THR A 142 10.49 7.09 -10.88
C THR A 142 9.21 7.81 -11.27
N VAL A 143 8.38 7.13 -12.04
CA VAL A 143 7.10 7.62 -12.54
C VAL A 143 5.95 6.72 -12.10
N ASN A 144 4.74 7.28 -11.98
CA ASN A 144 3.52 6.53 -11.70
C ASN A 144 3.63 5.63 -10.45
N GLU A 145 4.28 6.13 -9.41
CA GLU A 145 4.31 5.48 -8.10
C GLU A 145 2.89 5.36 -7.55
N GLU A 146 2.16 6.44 -7.51
CA GLU A 146 0.84 6.66 -6.92
C GLU A 146 -0.30 5.81 -7.53
N ILE A 147 -0.03 5.19 -8.66
CA ILE A 147 -0.95 4.28 -9.35
C ILE A 147 -0.42 2.85 -9.44
N GLY A 148 0.53 2.50 -8.57
CA GLY A 148 1.02 1.14 -8.39
C GLY A 148 2.50 0.92 -8.69
N MET A 149 3.38 1.91 -8.42
CA MET A 149 4.85 1.80 -8.52
C MET A 149 5.33 1.37 -9.93
N LEU A 150 4.62 1.82 -10.98
CA LEU A 150 4.83 1.30 -12.34
C LEU A 150 6.22 1.62 -12.88
N GLY A 151 6.74 2.82 -12.59
CA GLY A 151 8.08 3.22 -13.01
C GLY A 151 9.17 2.38 -12.37
N ALA A 152 9.11 2.15 -11.06
CA ALA A 152 10.06 1.27 -10.38
C ALA A 152 10.01 -0.17 -10.92
N ALA A 153 8.81 -0.65 -11.31
CA ALA A 153 8.65 -1.98 -11.89
C ALA A 153 9.35 -2.12 -13.24
N THR A 154 9.34 -1.08 -14.09
CA THR A 154 9.86 -1.14 -15.46
C THR A 154 11.31 -0.67 -15.61
N ILE A 155 11.77 0.29 -14.79
CA ILE A 155 13.10 0.89 -14.91
C ILE A 155 14.22 -0.16 -14.90
N ASP A 156 15.15 -0.03 -15.84
CA ASP A 156 16.40 -0.82 -15.85
C ASP A 156 17.42 -0.20 -14.90
N VAL A 157 17.85 -0.95 -13.90
CA VAL A 157 18.86 -0.56 -12.90
C VAL A 157 20.12 -1.41 -12.97
N SER A 158 20.31 -2.17 -14.04
CA SER A 158 21.42 -3.14 -14.20
C SER A 158 22.80 -2.48 -14.25
N ASP A 159 22.89 -1.22 -14.61
CA ASP A 159 24.14 -0.43 -14.68
C ASP A 159 24.46 0.31 -13.37
N LEU A 160 23.59 0.26 -12.36
CA LEU A 160 23.83 0.86 -11.04
C LEU A 160 24.79 0.02 -10.21
N LYS A 161 25.72 0.72 -9.54
CA LYS A 161 26.74 0.13 -8.70
C LYS A 161 26.47 0.28 -7.21
N GLY A 162 25.72 1.31 -6.82
CA GLY A 162 25.34 1.59 -5.45
C GLY A 162 24.48 0.48 -4.84
N ARG A 163 24.69 0.28 -3.54
CA ARG A 163 23.85 -0.61 -2.73
C ARG A 163 23.36 0.07 -1.45
N LEU A 164 23.83 1.29 -1.17
CA LEU A 164 23.30 2.15 -0.12
C LEU A 164 22.17 2.99 -0.74
N PHE A 165 20.94 2.77 -0.30
CA PHE A 165 19.74 3.30 -0.95
C PHE A 165 18.95 4.19 0.02
N MET A 166 18.93 5.47 -0.27
CA MET A 166 18.17 6.48 0.47
C MET A 166 16.91 6.81 -0.33
N ASN A 167 15.78 6.24 0.08
CA ASN A 167 14.45 6.61 -0.41
C ASN A 167 13.92 7.71 0.49
N MET A 168 13.45 8.81 -0.09
CA MET A 168 13.02 9.98 0.67
C MET A 168 11.50 10.19 0.61
N ASP A 169 10.78 9.09 0.57
CA ASP A 169 9.36 8.92 0.33
C ASP A 169 8.63 8.46 1.63
N SER A 170 8.80 9.25 2.68
CA SER A 170 8.11 9.07 3.97
C SER A 170 7.67 10.43 4.52
N GLU A 171 6.53 10.44 5.22
CA GLU A 171 5.86 11.66 5.65
C GLU A 171 6.07 12.05 7.12
N ASP A 172 6.70 11.17 7.92
CA ASP A 172 6.94 11.40 9.35
C ASP A 172 8.40 11.67 9.66
N GLU A 173 8.71 12.88 10.14
CA GLU A 173 10.07 13.24 10.57
C GLU A 173 10.56 12.36 11.72
N GLY A 174 11.76 11.82 11.59
CA GLY A 174 12.37 10.99 12.65
C GLY A 174 11.94 9.53 12.62
N VAL A 175 11.19 9.12 11.63
CA VAL A 175 10.86 7.72 11.35
C VAL A 175 11.75 7.20 10.22
N PHE A 176 12.40 6.06 10.45
CA PHE A 176 13.18 5.34 9.45
C PHE A 176 12.47 4.01 9.14
N THR A 177 11.83 3.93 7.99
CA THR A 177 11.23 2.70 7.50
C THR A 177 12.31 1.82 6.88
N VAL A 178 12.39 0.57 7.33
CA VAL A 178 13.47 -0.38 6.99
C VAL A 178 12.97 -1.74 6.51
N SER A 179 11.68 -1.84 6.25
CA SER A 179 11.01 -3.04 5.73
C SER A 179 9.65 -2.66 5.17
N CYS A 180 9.22 -3.29 4.09
CA CYS A 180 7.86 -3.13 3.58
C CYS A 180 7.29 -4.48 3.08
N ALA A 181 5.96 -4.61 3.07
CA ALA A 181 5.32 -5.80 2.53
C ALA A 181 5.25 -5.76 1.01
N GLY A 182 5.57 -6.88 0.38
CA GLY A 182 5.08 -7.20 -0.95
C GLY A 182 3.63 -7.68 -0.92
N GLY A 183 3.00 -7.82 -2.07
CA GLY A 183 1.62 -8.25 -2.14
C GLY A 183 1.25 -8.92 -3.45
N ALA A 184 0.02 -9.46 -3.47
CA ALA A 184 -0.68 -9.92 -4.65
C ALA A 184 -2.18 -10.01 -4.34
N SER A 185 -3.01 -9.78 -5.34
CA SER A 185 -4.43 -10.16 -5.32
C SER A 185 -4.56 -11.60 -5.81
N VAL A 186 -5.13 -12.47 -5.00
CA VAL A 186 -5.38 -13.88 -5.32
C VAL A 186 -6.87 -14.10 -5.44
N ILE A 187 -7.34 -14.45 -6.63
CA ILE A 187 -8.76 -14.66 -6.96
C ILE A 187 -9.01 -16.16 -7.04
N CYS A 188 -9.65 -16.70 -6.01
CA CYS A 188 -10.07 -18.11 -5.95
C CYS A 188 -11.45 -18.24 -6.54
N LYS A 189 -11.60 -19.09 -7.57
CA LYS A 189 -12.82 -19.28 -8.36
C LYS A 189 -13.35 -20.69 -8.13
N ILE A 190 -14.51 -20.82 -7.49
CA ILE A 190 -15.18 -22.10 -7.25
C ILE A 190 -16.37 -22.20 -8.21
N PRO A 191 -16.33 -23.08 -9.23
CA PRO A 191 -17.45 -23.28 -10.14
C PRO A 191 -18.64 -23.88 -9.39
N TYR A 192 -19.86 -23.52 -9.78
CA TYR A 192 -21.06 -24.09 -9.21
C TYR A 192 -22.00 -24.67 -10.27
N GLU A 193 -22.68 -25.74 -9.88
CA GLU A 193 -23.81 -26.28 -10.58
C GLU A 193 -25.10 -25.89 -9.85
N THR A 194 -26.20 -25.75 -10.60
CA THR A 194 -27.50 -25.37 -10.01
C THR A 194 -28.53 -26.47 -10.17
N GLU A 195 -29.49 -26.47 -9.25
CA GLU A 195 -30.69 -27.25 -9.31
C GLU A 195 -31.91 -26.44 -8.84
N THR A 196 -33.11 -26.92 -9.13
CA THR A 196 -34.33 -26.26 -8.66
C THR A 196 -34.95 -27.04 -7.51
N VAL A 197 -35.10 -26.39 -6.36
CA VAL A 197 -35.74 -26.98 -5.17
C VAL A 197 -36.97 -26.18 -4.74
N ASN A 198 -37.93 -26.84 -4.07
CA ASN A 198 -39.04 -26.15 -3.42
C ASN A 198 -38.71 -25.86 -1.97
N ALA A 199 -38.35 -24.60 -1.66
CA ALA A 199 -37.82 -24.22 -0.37
C ALA A 199 -38.23 -22.79 0.05
N SER A 200 -38.09 -22.48 1.32
CA SER A 200 -38.07 -21.10 1.83
C SER A 200 -36.70 -20.52 1.64
N VAL A 201 -36.59 -19.26 1.22
CA VAL A 201 -35.29 -18.58 1.10
C VAL A 201 -35.10 -17.62 2.28
N ILE A 202 -33.98 -17.75 2.96
CA ILE A 202 -33.54 -16.80 4.00
C ILE A 202 -32.48 -15.91 3.38
N GLU A 203 -32.73 -14.60 3.34
CA GLU A 203 -31.76 -13.59 2.99
C GLU A 203 -31.11 -13.09 4.27
N ILE A 204 -29.80 -13.27 4.38
CA ILE A 204 -28.97 -12.89 5.52
C ILE A 204 -28.11 -11.72 5.10
N LYS A 205 -28.16 -10.63 5.85
CA LYS A 205 -27.27 -9.50 5.66
C LYS A 205 -26.59 -9.13 6.97
N MET A 206 -25.28 -9.07 6.94
CA MET A 206 -24.45 -8.55 8.01
C MET A 206 -23.78 -7.28 7.53
N ASP A 207 -23.91 -6.18 8.28
CA ASP A 207 -23.29 -4.89 7.97
C ASP A 207 -22.85 -4.15 9.24
N GLY A 208 -22.28 -2.95 9.09
CA GLY A 208 -21.87 -2.12 10.20
C GLY A 208 -20.54 -2.54 10.84
N PHE A 209 -19.79 -3.47 10.24
CA PHE A 209 -18.43 -3.75 10.68
C PHE A 209 -17.52 -2.56 10.38
N THR A 210 -16.51 -2.36 11.23
CA THR A 210 -15.60 -1.20 11.16
C THR A 210 -14.75 -1.18 9.89
N GLY A 211 -14.25 -2.35 9.48
CA GLY A 211 -13.38 -2.49 8.31
C GLY A 211 -12.03 -1.79 8.51
N GLY A 212 -11.42 -1.36 7.43
CA GLY A 212 -10.12 -0.66 7.40
C GLY A 212 -9.19 -1.17 6.32
N HIS A 213 -8.00 -0.59 6.22
CA HIS A 213 -7.00 -1.01 5.25
C HIS A 213 -6.41 -2.37 5.63
N SER A 214 -6.44 -3.34 4.70
CA SER A 214 -5.99 -4.73 4.93
C SER A 214 -4.48 -4.89 5.18
N GLY A 215 -3.69 -3.85 4.98
CA GLY A 215 -2.29 -3.79 5.36
C GLY A 215 -2.11 -3.20 6.75
N VAL A 216 -2.00 -1.89 6.85
CA VAL A 216 -1.62 -1.16 8.09
C VAL A 216 -2.63 -1.30 9.23
N GLU A 217 -3.88 -1.66 8.97
CA GLU A 217 -4.89 -1.81 10.01
C GLU A 217 -5.27 -3.28 10.32
N ILE A 218 -4.70 -4.26 9.61
CA ILE A 218 -5.01 -5.69 9.83
C ILE A 218 -4.69 -6.14 11.26
N ILE A 219 -3.65 -5.55 11.86
CA ILE A 219 -3.23 -5.82 13.24
C ILE A 219 -4.28 -5.42 14.29
N LYS A 220 -5.25 -4.56 13.93
CA LYS A 220 -6.30 -4.11 14.86
C LYS A 220 -7.32 -5.19 15.22
N GLY A 221 -7.26 -6.36 14.54
CA GLY A 221 -8.08 -7.54 14.85
C GLY A 221 -9.58 -7.29 14.67
N ARG A 222 -9.98 -6.46 13.70
CA ARG A 222 -11.38 -6.23 13.34
C ARG A 222 -11.94 -7.43 12.60
N MET A 223 -13.23 -7.67 12.74
CA MET A 223 -13.90 -8.76 12.06
C MET A 223 -14.05 -8.48 10.57
N ASN A 224 -13.70 -9.46 9.74
CA ASN A 224 -14.04 -9.48 8.33
C ASN A 224 -15.46 -10.03 8.15
N ALA A 225 -16.36 -9.25 7.56
CA ALA A 225 -17.77 -9.64 7.39
C ALA A 225 -17.95 -10.92 6.56
N ASN A 226 -17.08 -11.19 5.58
CA ASN A 226 -17.12 -12.42 4.80
C ASN A 226 -16.78 -13.65 5.66
N CYS A 227 -15.82 -13.51 6.58
CA CYS A 227 -15.48 -14.55 7.55
C CYS A 227 -16.59 -14.75 8.60
N ALA A 228 -17.29 -13.68 9.00
CA ALA A 228 -18.46 -13.78 9.87
C ALA A 228 -19.59 -14.56 9.18
N MET A 229 -19.85 -14.26 7.90
CA MET A 229 -20.83 -15.01 7.09
C MET A 229 -20.42 -16.47 6.94
N ALA A 230 -19.15 -16.76 6.68
CA ALA A 230 -18.64 -18.13 6.60
C ALA A 230 -18.96 -18.94 7.86
N ARG A 231 -18.80 -18.37 9.06
CA ARG A 231 -19.14 -19.03 10.34
C ARG A 231 -20.63 -19.31 10.47
N VAL A 232 -21.50 -18.38 10.06
CA VAL A 232 -22.95 -18.58 10.08
C VAL A 232 -23.36 -19.68 9.08
N LEU A 233 -22.84 -19.65 7.87
CA LEU A 233 -23.11 -20.67 6.88
C LEU A 233 -22.63 -22.07 7.29
N LEU A 234 -21.47 -22.17 7.96
CA LEU A 234 -20.97 -23.43 8.51
C LEU A 234 -21.92 -24.02 9.56
N ASN A 235 -22.38 -23.18 10.51
CA ASN A 235 -23.29 -23.63 11.56
C ASN A 235 -24.65 -24.05 10.99
N LEU A 236 -25.17 -23.31 9.99
CA LEU A 236 -26.36 -23.74 9.26
C LEU A 236 -26.16 -25.08 8.57
N PHE A 237 -25.10 -25.21 7.79
CA PHE A 237 -24.80 -26.41 7.01
C PHE A 237 -24.67 -27.69 7.88
N ASN A 238 -24.20 -27.54 9.12
CA ASN A 238 -24.05 -28.66 10.05
C ASN A 238 -25.36 -29.12 10.71
N GLU A 239 -26.39 -28.25 10.78
CA GLU A 239 -27.55 -28.49 11.62
C GLU A 239 -28.87 -28.60 10.80
N VAL A 240 -28.93 -28.03 9.59
CA VAL A 240 -30.13 -28.07 8.72
C VAL A 240 -29.76 -28.41 7.28
N GLU A 241 -30.70 -28.99 6.54
CA GLU A 241 -30.54 -29.17 5.10
C GLU A 241 -30.68 -27.83 4.39
N MET A 242 -29.54 -27.28 3.94
CA MET A 242 -29.53 -26.00 3.26
C MET A 242 -28.71 -26.02 1.96
N GLN A 243 -29.13 -25.19 1.00
CA GLN A 243 -28.39 -24.93 -0.23
C GLN A 243 -28.19 -23.43 -0.43
N LEU A 244 -27.01 -23.03 -0.92
CA LEU A 244 -26.78 -21.64 -1.27
C LEU A 244 -27.56 -21.24 -2.52
N VAL A 245 -28.05 -20.01 -2.51
CA VAL A 245 -28.58 -19.30 -3.69
C VAL A 245 -27.54 -18.26 -4.17
N SER A 246 -26.93 -17.55 -3.23
CA SER A 246 -25.87 -16.58 -3.51
C SER A 246 -25.10 -16.22 -2.25
N VAL A 247 -23.89 -15.72 -2.45
CA VAL A 247 -23.07 -15.13 -1.39
C VAL A 247 -22.25 -13.98 -1.97
N ASN A 248 -22.26 -12.80 -1.29
CA ASN A 248 -21.56 -11.61 -1.74
C ASN A 248 -21.10 -10.79 -0.54
N GLY A 249 -19.99 -10.04 -0.68
CA GLY A 249 -19.54 -9.14 0.38
C GLY A 249 -18.23 -8.43 0.05
N GLY A 250 -18.02 -7.31 0.74
CA GLY A 250 -16.87 -6.44 0.53
C GLY A 250 -16.92 -5.67 -0.79
N GLU A 251 -16.00 -4.71 -0.95
CA GLU A 251 -15.97 -3.82 -2.12
C GLU A 251 -14.59 -3.75 -2.78
N LYS A 252 -13.53 -3.92 -1.98
CA LYS A 252 -12.13 -3.82 -2.42
C LYS A 252 -11.30 -4.92 -1.78
N ASP A 253 -10.39 -5.49 -2.53
CA ASP A 253 -9.48 -6.54 -2.05
C ASP A 253 -8.57 -6.05 -0.91
N ASN A 254 -8.11 -4.80 -0.98
CA ASN A 254 -7.25 -4.17 0.02
C ASN A 254 -8.00 -3.56 1.22
N ALA A 255 -9.29 -3.83 1.37
CA ALA A 255 -10.09 -3.39 2.51
C ALA A 255 -10.72 -4.57 3.25
N ILE A 256 -10.71 -4.54 4.59
CA ILE A 256 -11.42 -5.50 5.43
C ILE A 256 -12.92 -5.33 5.16
N ALA A 257 -13.60 -6.41 4.79
CA ALA A 257 -15.00 -6.35 4.39
C ALA A 257 -15.90 -5.86 5.53
N LYS A 258 -16.71 -4.82 5.24
CA LYS A 258 -17.63 -4.18 6.19
C LYS A 258 -19.03 -4.77 6.18
N PHE A 259 -19.36 -5.50 5.14
CA PHE A 259 -20.66 -6.18 4.96
C PHE A 259 -20.46 -7.49 4.23
N SER A 260 -21.43 -8.41 4.46
CA SER A 260 -21.57 -9.64 3.68
C SER A 260 -23.05 -10.03 3.63
N GLU A 261 -23.48 -10.59 2.51
CA GLU A 261 -24.85 -11.01 2.24
C GLU A 261 -24.86 -12.45 1.72
N ALA A 262 -25.81 -13.24 2.18
CA ALA A 262 -26.05 -14.58 1.65
C ALA A 262 -27.56 -14.82 1.49
N ALA A 263 -27.92 -15.62 0.49
CA ALA A 263 -29.26 -16.18 0.37
C ALA A 263 -29.13 -17.71 0.44
N VAL A 264 -29.88 -18.33 1.33
CA VAL A 264 -29.89 -19.78 1.55
C VAL A 264 -31.31 -20.33 1.42
N ALA A 265 -31.45 -21.44 0.75
CA ALA A 265 -32.70 -22.20 0.66
C ALA A 265 -32.71 -23.29 1.74
N VAL A 266 -33.79 -23.37 2.52
CA VAL A 266 -33.99 -24.37 3.57
C VAL A 266 -35.39 -25.01 3.44
N LEU A 267 -35.56 -26.23 3.95
CA LEU A 267 -36.86 -26.85 4.01
C LEU A 267 -37.81 -26.01 4.90
N PRO A 268 -39.13 -25.88 4.52
CA PRO A 268 -40.07 -25.07 5.30
C PRO A 268 -40.19 -25.47 6.77
N GLU A 269 -40.05 -26.76 7.09
CA GLU A 269 -40.06 -27.31 8.45
C GLU A 269 -38.81 -26.95 9.27
N GLU A 270 -37.70 -26.60 8.66
CA GLU A 270 -36.42 -26.23 9.30
C GLU A 270 -36.24 -24.71 9.41
N LEU A 271 -37.14 -23.91 8.85
CA LEU A 271 -37.03 -22.47 8.78
C LEU A 271 -36.76 -21.78 10.13
N GLU A 272 -37.52 -22.15 11.17
CA GLU A 272 -37.36 -21.53 12.50
C GLU A 272 -36.06 -21.97 13.16
N THR A 273 -35.62 -23.21 12.98
CA THR A 273 -34.29 -23.68 13.45
C THR A 273 -33.16 -22.93 12.76
N ALA A 274 -33.27 -22.78 11.44
CA ALA A 274 -32.26 -22.02 10.67
C ALA A 274 -32.14 -20.57 11.13
N LYS A 275 -33.27 -19.89 11.35
CA LYS A 275 -33.25 -18.50 11.88
C LYS A 275 -32.62 -18.42 13.27
N GLN A 276 -32.95 -19.34 14.15
CA GLN A 276 -32.35 -19.38 15.49
C GLN A 276 -30.82 -19.55 15.40
N ILE A 277 -30.33 -20.47 14.57
CA ILE A 277 -28.89 -20.70 14.38
C ILE A 277 -28.20 -19.41 13.88
N ILE A 278 -28.79 -18.72 12.89
CA ILE A 278 -28.28 -17.45 12.35
C ILE A 278 -28.15 -16.39 13.45
N GLU A 279 -29.23 -16.19 14.22
CA GLU A 279 -29.29 -15.17 15.28
C GLU A 279 -28.33 -15.47 16.43
N GLU A 280 -28.27 -16.73 16.87
CA GLU A 280 -27.35 -17.18 17.95
C GLU A 280 -25.89 -17.03 17.53
N THR A 281 -25.54 -17.51 16.31
CA THR A 281 -24.15 -17.41 15.79
C THR A 281 -23.73 -15.94 15.63
N PHE A 282 -24.60 -15.09 15.08
CA PHE A 282 -24.29 -13.65 14.98
C PHE A 282 -24.17 -13.00 16.36
N GLY A 283 -24.99 -13.40 17.33
CA GLY A 283 -24.92 -12.93 18.71
C GLY A 283 -23.56 -13.23 19.36
N GLU A 284 -23.02 -14.43 19.13
CA GLU A 284 -21.69 -14.82 19.56
C GLU A 284 -20.59 -13.95 18.91
N ILE A 285 -20.63 -13.79 17.58
CA ILE A 285 -19.69 -12.93 16.83
C ILE A 285 -19.74 -11.50 17.38
N LYS A 286 -20.92 -10.96 17.58
CA LYS A 286 -21.09 -9.59 18.09
C LYS A 286 -20.52 -9.42 19.49
N GLU A 287 -20.64 -10.40 20.36
CA GLU A 287 -20.04 -10.34 21.70
C GLU A 287 -18.51 -10.46 21.65
N GLU A 288 -17.97 -11.32 20.80
CA GLU A 288 -16.52 -11.50 20.60
C GLU A 288 -15.86 -10.21 20.08
N TYR A 289 -16.51 -9.50 19.16
CA TYR A 289 -15.97 -8.32 18.48
C TYR A 289 -16.58 -6.98 18.95
N LYS A 290 -17.29 -6.96 20.09
CA LYS A 290 -17.98 -5.76 20.60
C LYS A 290 -17.11 -4.51 20.78
N VAL A 291 -15.78 -4.67 20.92
CA VAL A 291 -14.83 -3.57 21.09
C VAL A 291 -14.36 -3.03 19.73
N THR A 292 -14.07 -3.92 18.81
CA THR A 292 -13.54 -3.56 17.48
C THR A 292 -14.63 -3.23 16.48
N ASP A 293 -15.82 -3.87 16.62
CA ASP A 293 -16.94 -3.78 15.69
C ASP A 293 -18.29 -3.55 16.40
N PRO A 294 -18.42 -2.45 17.20
CA PRO A 294 -19.58 -2.21 18.06
C PRO A 294 -20.90 -2.02 17.30
N ASP A 295 -20.83 -1.55 16.06
CA ASP A 295 -21.99 -1.21 15.23
C ASP A 295 -22.45 -2.36 14.31
N ALA A 296 -21.85 -3.56 14.44
CA ALA A 296 -22.23 -4.73 13.66
C ALA A 296 -23.70 -5.08 13.81
N LYS A 297 -24.38 -5.34 12.69
CA LYS A 297 -25.82 -5.58 12.58
C LYS A 297 -26.12 -6.80 11.72
N LEU A 298 -27.19 -7.50 12.10
CA LEU A 298 -27.80 -8.60 11.34
C LEU A 298 -29.18 -8.19 10.86
N THR A 299 -29.48 -8.48 9.61
CA THR A 299 -30.82 -8.41 9.03
C THR A 299 -31.15 -9.78 8.41
N VAL A 300 -32.29 -10.32 8.75
CA VAL A 300 -32.78 -11.61 8.23
C VAL A 300 -34.17 -11.40 7.62
N ASN A 301 -34.30 -11.69 6.32
CA ASN A 301 -35.58 -11.67 5.61
C ASN A 301 -35.90 -13.06 5.12
N VAL A 302 -37.16 -13.43 5.20
CA VAL A 302 -37.66 -14.75 4.73
C VAL A 302 -38.59 -14.55 3.57
N LYS A 303 -38.42 -15.36 2.53
CA LYS A 303 -39.36 -15.49 1.42
C LYS A 303 -40.19 -16.77 1.57
N GLU A 304 -41.46 -16.67 1.23
CA GLU A 304 -42.37 -17.81 1.23
C GLU A 304 -41.86 -18.96 0.33
N PRO A 305 -42.20 -20.21 0.65
CA PRO A 305 -41.76 -21.36 -0.11
C PRO A 305 -42.15 -21.24 -1.61
N ALA A 306 -41.14 -21.45 -2.46
CA ALA A 306 -41.32 -21.42 -3.92
C ALA A 306 -40.27 -22.34 -4.57
N ASN A 307 -40.45 -22.59 -5.88
CA ASN A 307 -39.37 -23.19 -6.66
C ASN A 307 -38.29 -22.14 -6.85
N VAL A 308 -37.08 -22.44 -6.36
CA VAL A 308 -35.92 -21.56 -6.41
C VAL A 308 -34.72 -22.30 -7.01
N GLU A 309 -33.96 -21.62 -7.82
CA GLU A 309 -32.66 -22.13 -8.31
C GLU A 309 -31.61 -21.93 -7.23
N THR A 310 -30.94 -23.02 -6.85
CA THR A 310 -29.93 -23.06 -5.79
C THR A 310 -28.66 -23.69 -6.34
N PHE A 311 -27.56 -23.50 -5.65
CA PHE A 311 -26.38 -24.36 -5.86
C PHE A 311 -26.75 -25.81 -5.46
N THR A 312 -26.15 -26.80 -6.11
CA THR A 312 -26.25 -28.18 -5.66
C THR A 312 -25.65 -28.34 -4.26
N GLU A 313 -25.99 -29.44 -3.57
CA GLU A 313 -25.42 -29.77 -2.25
C GLU A 313 -23.88 -29.81 -2.29
N ASP A 314 -23.31 -30.50 -3.30
CA ASP A 314 -21.83 -30.60 -3.46
C ASP A 314 -21.19 -29.22 -3.67
N THR A 315 -21.80 -28.36 -4.46
CA THR A 315 -21.28 -27.00 -4.68
C THR A 315 -21.44 -26.12 -3.44
N THR A 316 -22.59 -26.22 -2.75
CA THR A 316 -22.79 -25.53 -1.47
C THR A 316 -21.72 -25.93 -0.47
N PHE A 317 -21.43 -27.24 -0.34
CA PHE A 317 -20.36 -27.76 0.50
C PHE A 317 -18.99 -27.18 0.11
N ALA A 318 -18.65 -27.14 -1.19
CA ALA A 318 -17.37 -26.64 -1.68
C ALA A 318 -17.20 -25.15 -1.35
N VAL A 319 -18.22 -24.31 -1.60
CA VAL A 319 -18.18 -22.86 -1.34
C VAL A 319 -18.05 -22.58 0.16
N VAL A 320 -18.90 -23.21 1.01
CA VAL A 320 -18.83 -23.03 2.47
C VAL A 320 -17.48 -23.51 3.02
N THR A 321 -16.99 -24.65 2.53
CA THR A 321 -15.68 -25.18 2.92
C THR A 321 -14.56 -24.21 2.55
N ALA A 322 -14.58 -23.62 1.34
CA ALA A 322 -13.60 -22.62 0.93
C ALA A 322 -13.64 -21.39 1.85
N MET A 323 -14.81 -20.81 2.07
CA MET A 323 -14.98 -19.62 2.91
C MET A 323 -14.48 -19.82 4.35
N VAL A 324 -14.64 -21.03 4.91
CA VAL A 324 -14.27 -21.35 6.30
C VAL A 324 -12.80 -21.69 6.45
N HIS A 325 -12.20 -22.40 5.49
CA HIS A 325 -10.86 -22.97 5.64
C HIS A 325 -9.77 -22.15 4.93
N MET A 326 -10.13 -21.22 4.05
CA MET A 326 -9.18 -20.25 3.54
C MET A 326 -8.75 -19.32 4.68
N PRO A 327 -7.45 -19.14 4.90
CA PRO A 327 -6.96 -18.28 5.99
C PRO A 327 -7.37 -16.82 5.77
N ASP A 328 -7.52 -16.07 6.86
CA ASP A 328 -7.75 -14.62 6.87
C ASP A 328 -7.01 -13.97 8.04
N GLY A 329 -6.70 -12.67 7.96
CA GLY A 329 -6.04 -11.92 9.01
C GLY A 329 -4.54 -12.13 9.08
N VAL A 330 -3.97 -11.79 10.25
CA VAL A 330 -2.54 -11.90 10.53
C VAL A 330 -2.13 -13.37 10.64
N GLN A 331 -1.15 -13.76 9.82
CA GLN A 331 -0.58 -15.11 9.82
C GLN A 331 0.73 -15.19 10.60
N ARG A 332 1.53 -14.11 10.57
CA ARG A 332 2.78 -14.02 11.30
C ARG A 332 3.14 -12.58 11.64
N MET A 333 3.65 -12.38 12.85
CA MET A 333 4.28 -11.13 13.28
C MET A 333 5.77 -11.17 12.96
N ASN A 334 6.37 -10.00 12.70
CA ASN A 334 7.80 -9.89 12.51
C ASN A 334 8.52 -10.14 13.86
N PRO A 335 9.54 -11.03 13.92
CA PRO A 335 10.20 -11.35 15.18
C PRO A 335 11.26 -10.31 15.61
N GLU A 336 11.67 -9.41 14.72
CA GLU A 336 12.74 -8.44 14.94
C GLU A 336 12.23 -7.02 15.16
N ILE A 337 11.04 -6.71 14.65
CA ILE A 337 10.39 -5.40 14.81
C ILE A 337 9.07 -5.61 15.56
N GLU A 338 9.01 -5.10 16.78
CA GLU A 338 7.83 -5.22 17.64
C GLU A 338 6.61 -4.51 17.03
N GLY A 339 5.46 -5.19 17.03
CA GLY A 339 4.20 -4.64 16.50
C GLY A 339 4.05 -4.72 14.99
N LEU A 340 5.10 -5.08 14.24
CA LEU A 340 5.02 -5.21 12.79
C LEU A 340 4.40 -6.55 12.39
N VAL A 341 3.37 -6.50 11.53
CA VAL A 341 2.87 -7.70 10.84
C VAL A 341 3.86 -8.05 9.72
N GLN A 342 4.32 -9.31 9.69
CA GLN A 342 5.16 -9.80 8.60
C GLN A 342 4.32 -10.34 7.45
N THR A 343 3.30 -11.15 7.78
CA THR A 343 2.52 -11.90 6.79
C THR A 343 1.04 -11.89 7.15
N SER A 344 0.20 -11.51 6.22
CA SER A 344 -1.26 -11.52 6.37
C SER A 344 -1.97 -11.76 5.05
N LEU A 345 -3.26 -12.04 5.12
CA LEU A 345 -4.16 -11.95 3.98
C LEU A 345 -5.55 -11.51 4.44
N ASN A 346 -6.36 -11.06 3.50
CA ASN A 346 -7.69 -10.54 3.74
C ASN A 346 -8.63 -10.93 2.61
N MET A 347 -9.73 -11.61 2.92
CA MET A 347 -10.82 -11.87 1.96
C MET A 347 -11.62 -10.60 1.75
N GLY A 348 -11.13 -9.71 0.87
CA GLY A 348 -11.70 -8.38 0.68
C GLY A 348 -12.97 -8.36 -0.17
N ILE A 349 -13.11 -9.29 -1.11
CA ILE A 349 -14.28 -9.38 -2.02
C ILE A 349 -14.75 -10.81 -2.09
N LEU A 350 -16.07 -10.97 -2.05
CA LEU A 350 -16.78 -12.24 -2.25
C LEU A 350 -17.95 -11.97 -3.19
N THR A 351 -17.99 -12.66 -4.33
CA THR A 351 -19.05 -12.46 -5.34
C THR A 351 -19.56 -13.78 -5.92
N THR A 352 -20.86 -13.85 -6.12
CA THR A 352 -21.51 -14.90 -6.92
C THR A 352 -21.62 -14.41 -8.36
N GLU A 353 -20.79 -14.94 -9.23
CA GLU A 353 -20.81 -14.68 -10.67
C GLU A 353 -21.76 -15.65 -11.39
N SER A 354 -21.87 -15.59 -12.72
CA SER A 354 -22.81 -16.40 -13.48
C SER A 354 -22.55 -17.91 -13.46
N SER A 355 -21.34 -18.35 -13.15
CA SER A 355 -20.93 -19.77 -13.17
C SER A 355 -19.98 -20.17 -12.06
N GLU A 356 -19.57 -19.23 -11.23
CA GLU A 356 -18.58 -19.45 -10.17
C GLU A 356 -18.79 -18.48 -9.00
N VAL A 357 -18.34 -18.86 -7.83
CA VAL A 357 -18.15 -17.96 -6.69
C VAL A 357 -16.69 -17.54 -6.67
N GLN A 358 -16.44 -16.23 -6.67
CA GLN A 358 -15.11 -15.66 -6.58
C GLN A 358 -14.82 -15.12 -5.17
N MET A 359 -13.68 -15.49 -4.63
CA MET A 359 -13.12 -15.02 -3.36
C MET A 359 -11.79 -14.33 -3.64
N THR A 360 -11.74 -13.02 -3.50
CA THR A 360 -10.52 -12.23 -3.78
C THR A 360 -9.81 -11.89 -2.48
N PHE A 361 -8.55 -12.30 -2.40
CA PHE A 361 -7.68 -12.09 -1.25
C PHE A 361 -6.56 -11.11 -1.58
N ALA A 362 -6.37 -10.08 -0.73
CA ALA A 362 -5.13 -9.32 -0.71
C ALA A 362 -4.12 -10.05 0.18
N VAL A 363 -3.12 -10.68 -0.41
CA VAL A 363 -2.02 -11.36 0.29
C VAL A 363 -0.87 -10.38 0.46
N ARG A 364 -0.28 -10.28 1.66
CA ARG A 364 0.83 -9.39 1.98
C ARG A 364 1.90 -10.10 2.80
N SER A 365 3.16 -9.89 2.47
CA SER A 365 4.31 -10.32 3.29
C SER A 365 5.56 -9.54 2.93
N SER A 366 6.38 -9.20 3.93
CA SER A 366 7.75 -8.72 3.68
C SER A 366 8.69 -9.87 3.25
N SER A 367 8.31 -11.12 3.53
CA SER A 367 9.05 -12.32 3.09
C SER A 367 8.42 -12.92 1.84
N GLU A 368 9.17 -12.96 0.74
CA GLU A 368 8.70 -13.48 -0.55
C GLU A 368 8.29 -14.96 -0.46
N THR A 369 9.05 -15.76 0.30
CA THR A 369 8.75 -17.18 0.47
C THR A 369 7.48 -17.44 1.29
N GLU A 370 7.17 -16.60 2.28
CA GLU A 370 5.93 -16.69 3.03
C GLU A 370 4.73 -16.19 2.21
N LYS A 371 4.90 -15.13 1.41
CA LYS A 371 3.90 -14.68 0.45
C LYS A 371 3.51 -15.80 -0.50
N GLN A 372 4.51 -16.43 -1.13
CA GLN A 372 4.28 -17.56 -2.03
C GLN A 372 3.59 -18.72 -1.33
N TYR A 373 3.98 -19.05 -0.10
CA TYR A 373 3.35 -20.13 0.66
C TYR A 373 1.87 -19.89 0.95
N LEU A 374 1.45 -18.64 1.20
CA LEU A 374 0.02 -18.32 1.34
C LEU A 374 -0.72 -18.47 0.00
N ILE A 375 -0.11 -18.03 -1.10
CA ILE A 375 -0.67 -18.22 -2.44
C ILE A 375 -0.84 -19.72 -2.75
N ASP A 376 0.17 -20.54 -2.43
CA ASP A 376 0.13 -21.98 -2.63
C ASP A 376 -0.98 -22.66 -1.79
N LYS A 377 -1.21 -22.18 -0.55
CA LYS A 377 -2.31 -22.65 0.29
C LYS A 377 -3.68 -22.37 -0.32
N LEU A 378 -3.91 -21.13 -0.77
CA LEU A 378 -5.16 -20.73 -1.42
C LEU A 378 -5.37 -21.57 -2.70
N THR A 379 -4.33 -21.69 -3.52
CA THR A 379 -4.35 -22.46 -4.76
C THR A 379 -4.67 -23.93 -4.49
N SER A 380 -3.93 -24.57 -3.58
CA SER A 380 -4.13 -26.00 -3.26
C SER A 380 -5.54 -26.32 -2.75
N LEU A 381 -6.10 -25.46 -1.91
CA LEU A 381 -7.47 -25.66 -1.41
C LEU A 381 -8.49 -25.44 -2.54
N THR A 382 -8.35 -24.37 -3.31
CA THR A 382 -9.25 -24.06 -4.43
C THR A 382 -9.29 -25.18 -5.46
N GLU A 383 -8.12 -25.68 -5.89
CA GLU A 383 -8.01 -26.81 -6.82
C GLU A 383 -8.59 -28.11 -6.24
N THR A 384 -8.39 -28.36 -4.93
CA THR A 384 -8.98 -29.52 -4.25
C THR A 384 -10.52 -29.49 -4.27
N LEU A 385 -11.09 -28.28 -4.25
CA LEU A 385 -12.54 -28.07 -4.34
C LEU A 385 -13.05 -27.95 -5.79
N GLY A 386 -12.19 -28.23 -6.77
CA GLY A 386 -12.54 -28.24 -8.19
C GLY A 386 -12.51 -26.86 -8.86
N GLY A 387 -11.91 -25.89 -8.20
CA GLY A 387 -11.80 -24.51 -8.65
C GLY A 387 -10.49 -24.19 -9.37
N ASP A 388 -10.31 -22.89 -9.69
CA ASP A 388 -9.16 -22.31 -10.36
C ASP A 388 -8.73 -21.01 -9.66
N VAL A 389 -7.46 -20.61 -9.83
CA VAL A 389 -6.90 -19.44 -9.18
C VAL A 389 -6.23 -18.50 -10.19
N GLU A 390 -6.56 -17.22 -10.08
CA GLU A 390 -5.88 -16.15 -10.80
C GLU A 390 -5.08 -15.28 -9.82
N ILE A 391 -3.84 -14.94 -10.19
CA ILE A 391 -2.95 -14.05 -9.41
C ILE A 391 -2.79 -12.76 -10.19
N ALA A 392 -3.15 -11.65 -9.58
CA ALA A 392 -3.10 -10.32 -10.19
C ALA A 392 -2.20 -9.37 -9.40
N GLY A 393 -1.48 -8.50 -10.13
CA GLY A 393 -0.67 -7.42 -9.58
C GLY A 393 0.36 -7.84 -8.52
N PRO A 394 1.16 -8.91 -8.72
CA PRO A 394 2.17 -9.29 -7.75
C PRO A 394 3.30 -8.26 -7.71
N TYR A 395 3.69 -7.86 -6.49
CA TYR A 395 4.86 -7.01 -6.26
C TYR A 395 5.70 -7.54 -5.09
N PRO A 396 7.04 -7.34 -5.11
CA PRO A 396 7.94 -7.85 -4.09
C PRO A 396 7.91 -7.03 -2.80
N GLY A 397 8.27 -7.67 -1.69
CA GLY A 397 8.53 -7.01 -0.42
C GLY A 397 9.99 -6.62 -0.24
N TRP A 398 10.22 -5.90 0.85
CA TRP A 398 11.55 -5.55 1.34
C TRP A 398 11.72 -6.10 2.74
N GLU A 399 12.51 -7.18 2.85
CA GLU A 399 12.78 -7.82 4.13
C GLU A 399 13.68 -6.94 5.02
N TYR A 400 13.42 -6.95 6.33
CA TYR A 400 14.28 -6.28 7.30
C TYR A 400 15.71 -6.85 7.27
N LYS A 401 16.70 -5.97 7.17
CA LYS A 401 18.11 -6.32 7.21
C LYS A 401 18.69 -5.92 8.56
N ALA A 402 18.95 -6.90 9.43
CA ALA A 402 19.47 -6.63 10.78
C ALA A 402 20.83 -5.91 10.75
N ASP A 403 21.74 -6.32 9.85
CA ASP A 403 23.06 -5.69 9.64
C ASP A 403 23.00 -4.68 8.47
N SER A 404 22.61 -3.44 8.77
CA SER A 404 22.52 -2.32 7.83
C SER A 404 23.51 -1.23 8.18
N ARG A 405 24.53 -1.03 7.31
CA ARG A 405 25.50 0.05 7.43
C ARG A 405 24.85 1.43 7.26
N LEU A 406 23.98 1.55 6.26
CA LEU A 406 23.31 2.82 5.99
C LEU A 406 22.47 3.27 7.18
N ARG A 407 21.60 2.37 7.70
CA ARG A 407 20.78 2.66 8.89
C ARG A 407 21.64 3.07 10.08
N GLN A 408 22.74 2.35 10.36
CA GLN A 408 23.60 2.69 11.49
C GLN A 408 24.16 4.10 11.34
N VAL A 409 24.69 4.45 10.16
CA VAL A 409 25.21 5.80 9.89
C VAL A 409 24.12 6.85 10.04
N MET A 410 22.92 6.61 9.50
CA MET A 410 21.81 7.55 9.60
C MET A 410 21.34 7.75 11.04
N VAL A 411 21.26 6.68 11.84
CA VAL A 411 20.92 6.76 13.27
C VAL A 411 21.96 7.58 14.04
N ASP A 412 23.25 7.36 13.79
CA ASP A 412 24.31 8.11 14.46
C ASP A 412 24.27 9.61 14.08
N VAL A 413 24.05 9.92 12.81
CA VAL A 413 23.86 11.30 12.32
C VAL A 413 22.61 11.94 12.91
N TYR A 414 21.52 11.20 13.00
CA TYR A 414 20.26 11.68 13.60
C TYR A 414 20.48 12.05 15.07
N LYS A 415 21.10 11.16 15.87
CA LYS A 415 21.46 11.45 17.28
C LYS A 415 22.29 12.71 17.43
N ASP A 416 23.26 12.92 16.54
CA ASP A 416 24.08 14.13 16.52
C ASP A 416 23.24 15.40 16.27
N LEU A 417 22.28 15.34 15.37
CA LEU A 417 21.41 16.46 15.01
C LEU A 417 20.36 16.77 16.08
N TYR A 418 19.86 15.74 16.76
CA TYR A 418 18.74 15.82 17.71
C TYR A 418 19.17 15.62 19.17
N ASN A 419 20.40 16.01 19.51
CA ASN A 419 20.92 16.04 20.88
C ASN A 419 20.86 14.69 21.62
N GLY A 420 21.02 13.59 20.89
CA GLY A 420 21.04 12.23 21.42
C GLY A 420 19.69 11.51 21.36
N GLU A 421 18.64 12.13 20.81
CA GLU A 421 17.38 11.44 20.53
C GLU A 421 17.58 10.39 19.44
N GLU A 422 16.91 9.25 19.57
CA GLU A 422 16.94 8.18 18.56
C GLU A 422 15.76 8.29 17.60
N PRO A 423 15.97 8.02 16.28
CA PRO A 423 14.84 7.91 15.38
C PRO A 423 14.03 6.65 15.70
N VAL A 424 12.76 6.65 15.35
CA VAL A 424 11.95 5.43 15.31
C VAL A 424 12.39 4.59 14.12
N VAL A 425 12.72 3.33 14.36
CA VAL A 425 13.05 2.37 13.29
C VAL A 425 11.91 1.38 13.19
N GLU A 426 11.21 1.40 12.07
CA GLU A 426 10.03 0.57 11.89
C GLU A 426 9.93 -0.05 10.49
N GLY A 427 8.94 -0.89 10.30
CA GLY A 427 8.55 -1.41 8.99
C GLY A 427 7.08 -1.13 8.74
N ILE A 428 6.69 -1.07 7.48
CA ILE A 428 5.31 -0.87 7.07
C ILE A 428 4.72 -2.13 6.44
N HIS A 429 3.47 -2.47 6.80
CA HIS A 429 2.76 -3.61 6.19
C HIS A 429 1.95 -3.16 4.95
N ALA A 430 2.61 -2.37 4.11
CA ALA A 430 2.15 -1.88 2.81
C ALA A 430 3.31 -1.93 1.81
N GLY A 431 3.05 -1.69 0.52
CA GLY A 431 4.09 -1.64 -0.52
C GLY A 431 4.84 -0.31 -0.49
N LEU A 432 6.14 -0.35 -0.83
CA LEU A 432 6.98 0.80 -1.15
C LEU A 432 7.86 0.42 -2.34
N GLU A 433 8.32 1.41 -3.12
CA GLU A 433 9.27 1.20 -4.21
C GLU A 433 10.56 0.52 -3.75
N CYS A 434 10.95 0.70 -2.48
CA CYS A 434 12.07 -0.01 -1.85
C CYS A 434 11.98 -1.54 -2.02
N GLY A 435 10.78 -2.13 -2.01
CA GLY A 435 10.58 -3.56 -2.26
C GLY A 435 10.96 -3.97 -3.68
N ILE A 436 10.55 -3.16 -4.66
CA ILE A 436 10.88 -3.41 -6.07
C ILE A 436 12.38 -3.27 -6.29
N PHE A 437 13.00 -2.20 -5.77
CA PHE A 437 14.45 -2.00 -5.90
C PHE A 437 15.25 -3.07 -5.16
N ALA A 438 14.81 -3.53 -3.99
CA ALA A 438 15.46 -4.63 -3.27
C ALA A 438 15.45 -5.94 -4.08
N SER A 439 14.39 -6.20 -4.84
CA SER A 439 14.31 -7.37 -5.73
C SER A 439 15.24 -7.26 -6.96
N LYS A 440 15.44 -6.03 -7.47
CA LYS A 440 16.28 -5.76 -8.66
C LYS A 440 17.76 -5.60 -8.34
N LEU A 441 18.10 -5.17 -7.12
CA LEU A 441 19.45 -4.85 -6.68
C LEU A 441 19.87 -5.76 -5.51
N PRO A 442 20.35 -6.99 -5.77
CA PRO A 442 20.76 -7.91 -4.71
C PRO A 442 21.76 -7.27 -3.74
N GLY A 443 21.49 -7.43 -2.43
CA GLY A 443 22.32 -6.88 -1.37
C GLY A 443 22.00 -5.44 -1.00
N LEU A 444 20.95 -4.85 -1.54
CA LEU A 444 20.51 -3.48 -1.23
C LEU A 444 20.43 -3.25 0.29
N ASP A 445 20.95 -2.12 0.72
CA ASP A 445 20.89 -1.61 2.09
C ASP A 445 20.09 -0.30 2.03
N ALA A 446 18.83 -0.36 2.35
CA ALA A 446 17.89 0.72 2.14
C ALA A 446 17.34 1.29 3.44
N VAL A 447 17.02 2.57 3.43
CA VAL A 447 16.25 3.30 4.45
C VAL A 447 15.32 4.26 3.74
N SER A 448 14.03 4.21 4.06
CA SER A 448 13.05 5.23 3.66
C SER A 448 12.83 6.20 4.82
N PHE A 449 12.82 7.49 4.52
CA PHE A 449 12.65 8.58 5.48
C PHE A 449 12.18 9.84 4.75
N GLY A 450 11.72 10.84 5.49
CA GLY A 450 11.29 12.10 4.88
C GLY A 450 11.06 13.21 5.90
N PRO A 451 10.67 14.41 5.45
CA PRO A 451 10.23 15.49 6.29
C PRO A 451 8.78 15.27 6.74
N GLN A 452 8.34 16.05 7.74
CA GLN A 452 6.96 16.03 8.17
C GLN A 452 6.02 16.57 7.09
N MET A 453 5.12 15.72 6.63
CA MET A 453 3.98 16.06 5.78
C MET A 453 2.70 15.61 6.45
N GLU A 454 1.60 16.28 6.15
CA GLU A 454 0.29 15.90 6.68
C GLU A 454 -0.77 15.93 5.58
N HIS A 455 -1.77 15.09 5.69
CA HIS A 455 -2.90 15.03 4.78
C HIS A 455 -2.53 14.79 3.31
N ILE A 456 -1.45 14.04 3.04
CA ILE A 456 -1.04 13.65 1.69
C ILE A 456 -2.24 13.08 0.90
N HIS A 457 -2.19 13.16 -0.43
CA HIS A 457 -3.25 12.70 -1.34
C HIS A 457 -4.60 13.43 -1.19
N THR A 458 -4.61 14.60 -0.53
CA THR A 458 -5.80 15.44 -0.37
C THR A 458 -5.51 16.90 -0.72
N THR A 459 -6.58 17.71 -0.87
CA THR A 459 -6.48 19.16 -1.05
C THR A 459 -6.03 19.91 0.21
N LYS A 460 -5.74 19.20 1.30
CA LYS A 460 -5.25 19.76 2.58
C LYS A 460 -3.80 19.38 2.85
N GLU A 461 -3.14 18.79 1.88
CA GLU A 461 -1.74 18.40 1.99
C GLU A 461 -0.85 19.58 2.35
N VAL A 462 0.03 19.37 3.33
CA VAL A 462 0.98 20.38 3.80
C VAL A 462 2.36 19.77 4.05
N LEU A 463 3.40 20.56 3.78
CA LEU A 463 4.81 20.23 4.02
C LEU A 463 5.39 21.19 5.07
N SER A 464 6.00 20.67 6.13
CA SER A 464 6.66 21.48 7.17
C SER A 464 7.99 22.06 6.70
N ILE A 465 8.13 23.37 6.77
CA ILE A 465 9.35 24.13 6.40
C ILE A 465 10.51 23.75 7.33
N SER A 466 10.27 23.78 8.63
CA SER A 466 11.32 23.51 9.61
C SER A 466 11.77 22.04 9.59
N SER A 467 10.85 21.11 9.33
CA SER A 467 11.18 19.70 9.13
C SER A 467 11.99 19.49 7.86
N THR A 468 11.61 20.13 6.75
CA THR A 468 12.39 20.12 5.49
C THR A 468 13.84 20.56 5.71
N GLU A 469 14.07 21.62 6.50
CA GLU A 469 15.42 22.07 6.85
C GLU A 469 16.19 21.01 7.65
N ARG A 470 15.55 20.38 8.65
CA ARG A 470 16.21 19.36 9.48
C ARG A 470 16.52 18.09 8.69
N THR A 471 15.59 17.63 7.86
CA THR A 471 15.78 16.46 6.98
C THR A 471 16.89 16.74 5.95
N TRP A 472 16.99 17.94 5.40
CA TRP A 472 18.12 18.32 4.55
C TRP A 472 19.47 18.17 5.27
N LYS A 473 19.55 18.61 6.54
CA LYS A 473 20.78 18.45 7.34
C LYS A 473 21.10 16.97 7.56
N LEU A 474 20.09 16.11 7.75
CA LEU A 474 20.25 14.66 7.85
C LEU A 474 20.85 14.09 6.55
N VAL A 475 20.29 14.46 5.38
CA VAL A 475 20.81 14.03 4.06
C VAL A 475 22.27 14.43 3.89
N VAL A 476 22.58 15.70 4.05
CA VAL A 476 23.96 16.24 3.85
C VAL A 476 24.98 15.56 4.77
N LYS A 477 24.65 15.43 6.06
CA LYS A 477 25.57 14.79 7.03
C LYS A 477 25.70 13.29 6.81
N THR A 478 24.64 12.62 6.42
CA THR A 478 24.69 11.17 6.08
C THR A 478 25.61 10.94 4.89
N LEU A 479 25.45 11.70 3.80
CA LEU A 479 26.33 11.59 2.63
C LEU A 479 27.79 11.85 2.99
N ALA A 480 28.08 12.85 3.82
CA ALA A 480 29.42 13.13 4.29
C ALA A 480 30.02 12.02 5.19
N ALA A 481 29.18 11.27 5.91
CA ALA A 481 29.61 10.16 6.78
C ALA A 481 29.82 8.82 6.02
N LEU A 482 29.32 8.70 4.80
CA LEU A 482 29.43 7.50 3.95
C LEU A 482 30.71 7.47 3.09
N LYS A 483 31.84 7.79 3.69
CA LYS A 483 33.16 7.77 3.03
C LYS A 483 33.72 6.37 2.83
#